data_0a8a21200937e83aebbfdf98138d8afd
#
_entry.id   0a8a21200937e83aebbfdf98138d8afd
#
_cell.length_a   1.000
_cell.length_b   1.000
_cell.length_c   1.000
_cell.angle_alpha   90.00
_cell.angle_beta   90.00
_cell.angle_gamma   90.00
#
_symmetry.space_group_name_H-M   'P 1'
#
loop_
_entity.id
_entity.type
_entity.pdbx_description
1 polymer ?
#
loop_
_entity_poly.entity_id
_entity_poly.type
_entity_poly.pdbx_seq_one_letter_code
_entity_poly.pdbx_strand_id
1 'polypeptide(L)'
;MSDPQRSSSTSSRSGRLLGSILGKNVRALSFIPRERRFYDLFEQQAATIVRSAGLLERALTDGADLVSYQREIKNLEHQGDGITQEIVLTLNRTFVTPFDHEDIYALASGLDDILDYIEEVADTANLYRITIIPQPARELASLLARAVAELDQAIGKLESGRGIEEHSAEVHRLEDIGDSTSRRAIAELFHNQHPPLEVIKLKDLYGLLEDALDRCETVANVLEGIATKNA
;
A
#
# COMPACT_ATOMS: atom_id res chain seq x y z
N MET A 1 64.80 -69.73 -31.43
CA MET A 1 64.67 -70.81 -30.37
C MET A 1 63.72 -70.23 -29.36
N SER A 2 62.54 -70.88 -29.29
CA SER A 2 61.69 -71.12 -28.12
C SER A 2 60.84 -69.94 -27.58
N ASP A 3 59.64 -69.92 -28.05
CA ASP A 3 58.41 -69.64 -27.32
C ASP A 3 58.31 -70.58 -26.09
N PRO A 4 57.45 -70.40 -25.09
CA PRO A 4 56.09 -69.89 -25.13
C PRO A 4 55.49 -69.33 -23.79
N GLN A 5 54.26 -68.85 -23.96
CA GLN A 5 53.04 -69.02 -23.10
C GLN A 5 52.95 -68.32 -21.73
N ARG A 6 51.89 -67.78 -21.49
CA ARG A 6 50.45 -67.88 -21.06
C ARG A 6 50.11 -66.82 -20.02
N SER A 7 49.08 -66.23 -20.19
CA SER A 7 47.68 -66.26 -19.78
C SER A 7 47.33 -65.57 -18.47
N SER A 8 46.16 -64.99 -18.59
CA SER A 8 45.06 -64.82 -17.62
C SER A 8 45.05 -63.52 -16.79
N SER A 9 44.11 -62.67 -17.14
CA SER A 9 42.83 -62.40 -16.47
C SER A 9 42.90 -61.83 -15.06
N THR A 10 42.33 -60.70 -14.88
CA THR A 10 41.18 -60.35 -13.99
C THR A 10 41.18 -58.86 -13.82
N SER A 11 40.15 -58.25 -14.30
CA SER A 11 38.94 -57.88 -13.59
C SER A 11 39.04 -56.67 -12.67
N SER A 12 38.43 -55.61 -13.13
CA SER A 12 37.41 -54.89 -12.40
C SER A 12 37.74 -53.95 -11.25
N ARG A 13 37.14 -52.81 -11.33
CA ARG A 13 36.75 -51.86 -10.27
C ARG A 13 37.66 -50.68 -10.03
N SER A 14 37.36 -49.60 -10.69
CA SER A 14 37.13 -48.30 -10.00
C SER A 14 36.68 -47.24 -10.98
N GLY A 15 35.47 -47.36 -11.39
CA GLY A 15 34.74 -46.29 -12.11
C GLY A 15 33.52 -45.90 -11.35
N ARG A 16 33.67 -45.25 -10.23
CA ARG A 16 32.57 -44.56 -9.56
C ARG A 16 33.15 -43.64 -8.50
N LEU A 17 33.28 -42.36 -8.81
CA LEU A 17 33.26 -41.25 -7.85
C LEU A 17 33.63 -39.94 -8.55
N LEU A 18 32.89 -39.57 -9.60
CA LEU A 18 32.89 -38.21 -10.14
C LEU A 18 31.51 -37.85 -10.76
N GLY A 19 30.49 -37.95 -9.92
CA GLY A 19 29.13 -37.68 -10.40
C GLY A 19 28.20 -37.26 -9.26
N SER A 20 28.63 -36.30 -8.42
CA SER A 20 27.75 -35.86 -7.34
C SER A 20 28.07 -34.49 -6.77
N ILE A 21 28.50 -33.51 -7.60
CA ILE A 21 28.58 -32.10 -7.14
C ILE A 21 28.08 -31.16 -8.27
N LEU A 22 27.03 -31.51 -8.94
CA LEU A 22 26.29 -30.59 -9.81
C LEU A 22 24.80 -30.85 -9.67
N GLY A 23 24.31 -30.66 -8.48
CA GLY A 23 22.90 -30.80 -8.25
C GLY A 23 22.43 -29.84 -7.18
N LYS A 24 21.57 -28.94 -7.59
CA LYS A 24 20.64 -28.22 -6.72
C LYS A 24 21.11 -26.89 -6.19
N ASN A 25 21.11 -25.89 -7.06
CA ASN A 25 20.60 -24.56 -6.75
C ASN A 25 20.15 -23.87 -8.05
N VAL A 26 19.36 -24.55 -8.85
CA VAL A 26 18.47 -23.86 -9.75
C VAL A 26 17.36 -23.32 -8.84
N ARG A 27 17.49 -22.08 -8.37
CA ARG A 27 16.34 -21.30 -7.89
C ARG A 27 15.30 -21.45 -8.99
N ALA A 28 14.20 -22.12 -8.68
CA ALA A 28 13.02 -22.06 -9.49
C ALA A 28 12.69 -20.57 -9.59
N LEU A 29 13.01 -19.95 -10.71
CA LEU A 29 12.43 -18.71 -11.14
C LEU A 29 10.95 -19.06 -11.29
N SER A 30 10.16 -18.78 -10.27
CA SER A 30 8.71 -18.84 -10.39
C SER A 30 8.34 -17.86 -11.50
N PHE A 31 7.94 -18.39 -12.64
CA PHE A 31 7.29 -17.62 -13.68
C PHE A 31 5.93 -17.21 -13.14
N ILE A 32 5.88 -16.16 -12.31
CA ILE A 32 4.65 -15.43 -12.04
C ILE A 32 4.28 -14.79 -13.38
N PRO A 33 3.11 -15.07 -13.96
CA PRO A 33 2.65 -14.34 -15.12
C PRO A 33 2.80 -12.85 -14.85
N ARG A 34 3.36 -12.10 -15.80
CA ARG A 34 3.62 -10.65 -15.62
C ARG A 34 2.35 -9.87 -15.25
N GLU A 35 1.21 -10.35 -15.70
CA GLU A 35 -0.11 -9.80 -15.37
C GLU A 35 -0.40 -9.92 -13.87
N ARG A 36 -0.13 -11.08 -13.24
CA ARG A 36 -0.35 -11.28 -11.81
C ARG A 36 0.52 -10.40 -10.92
N ARG A 37 1.70 -9.99 -11.41
CA ARG A 37 2.60 -9.10 -10.66
C ARG A 37 1.98 -7.75 -10.34
N PHE A 38 1.12 -7.20 -11.21
CA PHE A 38 0.43 -5.95 -10.91
C PHE A 38 -0.52 -6.08 -9.73
N TYR A 39 -1.30 -7.16 -9.69
CA TYR A 39 -2.19 -7.42 -8.55
C TYR A 39 -1.40 -7.58 -7.25
N ASP A 40 -0.32 -8.38 -7.26
CA ASP A 40 0.55 -8.57 -6.10
C ASP A 40 1.15 -7.25 -5.59
N LEU A 41 1.52 -6.32 -6.49
CA LEU A 41 2.06 -5.01 -6.13
C LEU A 41 0.97 -4.07 -5.57
N PHE A 42 -0.22 -4.07 -6.15
CA PHE A 42 -1.34 -3.29 -5.63
C PHE A 42 -1.80 -3.79 -4.24
N GLU A 43 -1.84 -5.10 -4.02
CA GLU A 43 -2.14 -5.68 -2.71
C GLU A 43 -1.06 -5.30 -1.68
N GLN A 44 0.23 -5.29 -2.05
CA GLN A 44 1.31 -4.84 -1.18
C GLN A 44 1.19 -3.36 -0.84
N GLN A 45 0.85 -2.51 -1.81
CA GLN A 45 0.64 -1.08 -1.59
C GLN A 45 -0.53 -0.84 -0.65
N ALA A 46 -1.69 -1.48 -0.90
CA ALA A 46 -2.87 -1.39 -0.04
C ALA A 46 -2.57 -1.81 1.41
N ALA A 47 -1.90 -2.95 1.60
CA ALA A 47 -1.48 -3.40 2.92
C ALA A 47 -0.53 -2.40 3.63
N THR A 48 0.33 -1.69 2.88
CA THR A 48 1.22 -0.67 3.43
C THR A 48 0.41 0.54 3.91
N ILE A 49 -0.58 0.97 3.12
CA ILE A 49 -1.48 2.09 3.47
C ILE A 49 -2.34 1.73 4.69
N VAL A 50 -2.91 0.52 4.76
CA VAL A 50 -3.67 0.03 5.93
C VAL A 50 -2.85 0.10 7.20
N ARG A 51 -1.59 -0.32 7.15
CA ARG A 51 -0.68 -0.24 8.30
C ARG A 51 -0.41 1.21 8.70
N SER A 52 -0.19 2.10 7.73
CA SER A 52 0.09 3.52 7.95
C SER A 52 -1.12 4.24 8.56
N ALA A 53 -2.32 4.03 8.00
CA ALA A 53 -3.56 4.60 8.53
C ALA A 53 -3.87 4.11 9.96
N GLY A 54 -3.63 2.82 10.24
CA GLY A 54 -3.77 2.28 11.59
C GLY A 54 -2.75 2.83 12.60
N LEU A 55 -1.54 3.20 12.16
CA LEU A 55 -0.56 3.92 13.00
C LEU A 55 -1.02 5.35 13.25
N LEU A 56 -1.52 6.06 12.23
CA LEU A 56 -2.04 7.41 12.37
C LEU A 56 -3.24 7.45 13.33
N GLU A 57 -4.21 6.56 13.18
CA GLU A 57 -5.37 6.46 14.08
C GLU A 57 -4.92 6.29 15.54
N ARG A 58 -3.96 5.39 15.80
CA ARG A 58 -3.40 5.21 17.15
C ARG A 58 -2.65 6.46 17.64
N ALA A 59 -1.83 7.07 16.79
CA ALA A 59 -1.08 8.27 17.12
C ALA A 59 -2.00 9.42 17.57
N LEU A 60 -3.11 9.60 16.87
CA LEU A 60 -4.09 10.65 17.17
C LEU A 60 -5.05 10.27 18.31
N THR A 61 -5.23 8.98 18.62
CA THR A 61 -6.09 8.52 19.72
C THR A 61 -5.33 8.46 21.05
N ASP A 62 -4.17 7.83 21.05
CA ASP A 62 -3.40 7.59 22.28
C ASP A 62 -2.61 8.83 22.74
N GLY A 63 -2.27 9.73 21.82
CA GLY A 63 -1.58 11.01 22.09
C GLY A 63 -0.19 10.87 22.71
N ALA A 64 0.34 9.64 22.87
CA ALA A 64 1.42 9.37 23.77
C ALA A 64 2.83 9.55 23.20
N ASP A 65 3.09 9.23 21.94
CA ASP A 65 4.42 9.34 21.32
C ASP A 65 4.32 9.65 19.82
N LEU A 66 3.77 10.80 19.50
CA LEU A 66 3.54 11.25 18.13
C LEU A 66 4.82 11.19 17.28
N VAL A 67 5.99 11.46 17.87
CA VAL A 67 7.29 11.42 17.18
C VAL A 67 7.66 10.01 16.74
N SER A 68 7.40 9.01 17.56
CA SER A 68 7.66 7.61 17.21
C SER A 68 6.76 7.13 16.09
N TYR A 69 5.46 7.41 16.21
CA TYR A 69 4.47 7.09 15.18
C TYR A 69 4.79 7.77 13.85
N GLN A 70 5.10 9.06 13.85
CA GLN A 70 5.49 9.81 12.65
C GLN A 70 6.68 9.17 11.94
N ARG A 71 7.70 8.72 12.70
CA ARG A 71 8.86 8.03 12.10
C ARG A 71 8.49 6.69 11.47
N GLU A 72 7.60 5.91 12.09
CA GLU A 72 7.14 4.64 11.54
C GLU A 72 6.28 4.85 10.29
N ILE A 73 5.40 5.85 10.29
CA ILE A 73 4.58 6.26 9.14
C ILE A 73 5.48 6.67 7.97
N LYS A 74 6.50 7.49 8.21
CA LYS A 74 7.47 7.89 7.19
C LYS A 74 8.25 6.72 6.58
N ASN A 75 8.57 5.70 7.37
CA ASN A 75 9.20 4.49 6.84
C ASN A 75 8.24 3.69 5.95
N LEU A 76 6.94 3.72 6.23
CA LEU A 76 5.93 3.07 5.39
C LEU A 76 5.70 3.85 4.11
N GLU A 77 5.71 5.19 4.15
CA GLU A 77 5.65 6.05 2.96
C GLU A 77 6.84 5.73 2.04
N HIS A 78 8.07 5.75 2.50
CA HIS A 78 9.24 5.36 1.69
C HIS A 78 9.14 3.92 1.14
N GLN A 79 8.48 2.99 1.86
CA GLN A 79 8.20 1.65 1.35
C GLN A 79 7.17 1.70 0.22
N GLY A 80 6.13 2.50 0.37
CA GLY A 80 5.09 2.74 -0.63
C GLY A 80 5.65 3.34 -1.92
N ASP A 81 6.47 4.39 -1.82
CA ASP A 81 7.22 4.98 -2.94
C ASP A 81 7.95 3.93 -3.76
N GLY A 82 8.64 3.02 -3.07
CA GLY A 82 9.36 1.92 -3.71
C GLY A 82 8.43 0.98 -4.49
N ILE A 83 7.24 0.69 -3.95
CA ILE A 83 6.24 -0.16 -4.62
C ILE A 83 5.64 0.57 -5.82
N THR A 84 5.27 1.84 -5.67
CA THR A 84 4.76 2.69 -6.76
C THR A 84 5.77 2.80 -7.90
N GLN A 85 7.04 3.03 -7.58
CA GLN A 85 8.11 3.03 -8.58
C GLN A 85 8.24 1.67 -9.29
N GLU A 86 8.10 0.55 -8.57
CA GLU A 86 8.13 -0.79 -9.16
C GLU A 86 6.94 -1.05 -10.09
N ILE A 87 5.72 -0.57 -9.73
CA ILE A 87 4.54 -0.63 -10.61
C ILE A 87 4.82 0.11 -11.92
N VAL A 88 5.29 1.36 -11.84
CA VAL A 88 5.58 2.20 -13.01
C VAL A 88 6.69 1.60 -13.88
N LEU A 89 7.77 1.08 -13.28
CA LEU A 89 8.84 0.41 -14.03
C LEU A 89 8.35 -0.89 -14.70
N THR A 90 7.48 -1.64 -14.05
CA THR A 90 6.87 -2.85 -14.60
C THR A 90 5.94 -2.51 -15.76
N LEU A 91 5.13 -1.46 -15.61
CA LEU A 91 4.23 -0.95 -16.65
C LEU A 91 5.00 -0.58 -17.92
N ASN A 92 6.09 0.19 -17.78
CA ASN A 92 6.93 0.61 -18.90
C ASN A 92 7.64 -0.54 -19.64
N ARG A 93 7.74 -1.73 -19.03
CA ARG A 93 8.41 -2.92 -19.59
C ARG A 93 7.45 -4.00 -20.05
N THR A 94 6.13 -3.79 -19.85
CA THR A 94 5.09 -4.79 -20.12
C THR A 94 4.22 -4.31 -21.29
N PHE A 95 4.18 -5.12 -22.34
CA PHE A 95 3.37 -4.79 -23.53
C PHE A 95 1.90 -5.20 -23.36
N VAL A 96 1.64 -6.29 -22.65
CA VAL A 96 0.29 -6.77 -22.34
C VAL A 96 0.08 -6.63 -20.84
N THR A 97 -0.92 -5.87 -20.44
CA THR A 97 -1.27 -5.56 -19.04
C THR A 97 -2.66 -6.10 -18.72
N PRO A 98 -2.99 -6.36 -17.43
CA PRO A 98 -4.29 -6.91 -17.04
C PRO A 98 -5.46 -5.94 -17.29
N PHE A 99 -5.19 -4.63 -17.28
CA PHE A 99 -6.14 -3.56 -17.61
C PHE A 99 -5.37 -2.36 -18.21
N ASP A 100 -6.04 -1.29 -18.59
CA ASP A 100 -5.46 -0.18 -19.33
C ASP A 100 -4.25 0.43 -18.60
N HIS A 101 -3.22 0.83 -19.34
CA HIS A 101 -2.02 1.49 -18.80
C HIS A 101 -2.34 2.75 -18.00
N GLU A 102 -3.33 3.52 -18.46
CA GLU A 102 -3.78 4.74 -17.79
C GLU A 102 -4.42 4.42 -16.44
N ASP A 103 -5.20 3.35 -16.36
CA ASP A 103 -5.85 2.90 -15.11
C ASP A 103 -4.82 2.36 -14.11
N ILE A 104 -3.81 1.60 -14.58
CA ILE A 104 -2.70 1.14 -13.74
C ILE A 104 -1.96 2.33 -13.13
N TYR A 105 -1.65 3.34 -13.95
CA TYR A 105 -0.95 4.53 -13.50
C TYR A 105 -1.81 5.35 -12.52
N ALA A 106 -3.10 5.55 -12.84
CA ALA A 106 -4.02 6.28 -11.98
C ALA A 106 -4.20 5.62 -10.61
N LEU A 107 -4.35 4.27 -10.60
CA LEU A 107 -4.46 3.52 -9.36
C LEU A 107 -3.17 3.59 -8.52
N ALA A 108 -2.01 3.41 -9.16
CA ALA A 108 -0.72 3.50 -8.48
C ALA A 108 -0.49 4.89 -7.86
N SER A 109 -0.74 5.96 -8.64
CA SER A 109 -0.59 7.34 -8.16
C SER A 109 -1.59 7.68 -7.04
N GLY A 110 -2.85 7.24 -7.18
CA GLY A 110 -3.86 7.51 -6.15
C GLY A 110 -3.57 6.82 -4.82
N LEU A 111 -3.04 5.60 -4.87
CA LEU A 111 -2.62 4.88 -3.65
C LEU A 111 -1.40 5.53 -2.99
N ASP A 112 -0.46 6.02 -3.78
CA ASP A 112 0.71 6.78 -3.32
C ASP A 112 0.27 8.07 -2.62
N ASP A 113 -0.62 8.84 -3.27
CA ASP A 113 -1.16 10.08 -2.71
C ASP A 113 -1.85 9.88 -1.34
N ILE A 114 -2.58 8.76 -1.13
CA ILE A 114 -3.19 8.44 0.19
C ILE A 114 -2.09 8.30 1.25
N LEU A 115 -1.01 7.61 0.92
CA LEU A 115 0.09 7.37 1.86
C LEU A 115 0.84 8.65 2.19
N ASP A 116 1.04 9.52 1.20
CA ASP A 116 1.63 10.84 1.35
C ASP A 116 0.80 11.72 2.29
N TYR A 117 -0.52 11.79 2.11
CA TYR A 117 -1.40 12.53 3.01
C TYR A 117 -1.37 11.99 4.45
N ILE A 118 -1.30 10.65 4.63
CA ILE A 118 -1.17 10.06 5.97
C ILE A 118 0.15 10.50 6.64
N GLU A 119 1.24 10.55 5.88
CA GLU A 119 2.53 11.05 6.38
C GLU A 119 2.45 12.55 6.70
N GLU A 120 1.86 13.35 5.82
CA GLU A 120 1.73 14.79 5.99
C GLU A 120 0.88 15.16 7.22
N VAL A 121 -0.19 14.41 7.51
CA VAL A 121 -0.98 14.58 8.76
C VAL A 121 -0.10 14.34 9.98
N ALA A 122 0.68 13.24 9.99
CA ALA A 122 1.53 12.88 11.12
C ALA A 122 2.68 13.89 11.31
N ASP A 123 3.30 14.33 10.21
CA ASP A 123 4.37 15.34 10.22
C ASP A 123 3.84 16.70 10.68
N THR A 124 2.70 17.14 10.15
CA THR A 124 2.06 18.42 10.55
C THR A 124 1.67 18.42 12.01
N ALA A 125 1.07 17.34 12.53
CA ALA A 125 0.70 17.23 13.94
C ALA A 125 1.94 17.34 14.84
N ASN A 126 3.05 16.71 14.44
CA ASN A 126 4.32 16.78 15.16
C ASN A 126 4.99 18.16 15.02
N LEU A 127 5.09 18.71 13.82
CA LEU A 127 5.70 20.01 13.51
C LEU A 127 4.99 21.15 14.25
N TYR A 128 3.67 21.12 14.28
CA TYR A 128 2.86 22.11 14.98
C TYR A 128 2.80 21.87 16.49
N ARG A 129 3.39 20.76 16.97
CA ARG A 129 3.37 20.36 18.39
C ARG A 129 1.94 20.33 18.94
N ILE A 130 1.06 19.64 18.25
CA ILE A 130 -0.32 19.43 18.68
C ILE A 130 -0.30 18.37 19.77
N THR A 131 -0.38 18.79 21.04
CA THR A 131 -0.29 17.88 22.20
C THR A 131 -1.65 17.36 22.67
N ILE A 132 -2.71 18.07 22.31
CA ILE A 132 -4.08 17.69 22.63
C ILE A 132 -4.81 17.48 21.31
N ILE A 133 -5.10 16.24 20.99
CA ILE A 133 -5.81 15.89 19.75
C ILE A 133 -7.31 16.05 20.00
N PRO A 134 -8.00 16.96 19.26
CA PRO A 134 -9.43 17.15 19.41
C PRO A 134 -10.21 15.93 18.91
N GLN A 135 -11.44 15.78 19.43
CA GLN A 135 -12.29 14.65 19.08
C GLN A 135 -12.60 14.57 17.56
N PRO A 136 -12.85 15.68 16.83
CA PRO A 136 -13.04 15.60 15.38
C PRO A 136 -11.83 15.03 14.62
N ALA A 137 -10.59 15.35 15.02
CA ALA A 137 -9.40 14.78 14.37
C ALA A 137 -9.29 13.27 14.59
N ARG A 138 -9.62 12.77 15.78
CA ARG A 138 -9.68 11.33 16.06
C ARG A 138 -10.76 10.63 15.27
N GLU A 139 -11.92 11.27 15.12
CA GLU A 139 -13.04 10.76 14.32
C GLU A 139 -12.65 10.66 12.84
N LEU A 140 -12.05 11.70 12.26
CA LEU A 140 -11.55 11.70 10.88
C LEU A 140 -10.48 10.63 10.65
N ALA A 141 -9.54 10.47 11.57
CA ALA A 141 -8.51 9.43 11.47
C ALA A 141 -9.11 8.01 11.50
N SER A 142 -10.15 7.79 12.31
CA SER A 142 -10.87 6.51 12.34
C SER A 142 -11.66 6.25 11.06
N LEU A 143 -12.29 7.29 10.48
CA LEU A 143 -12.96 7.19 9.18
C LEU A 143 -11.94 6.86 8.08
N LEU A 144 -10.79 7.51 8.06
CA LEU A 144 -9.70 7.24 7.11
C LEU A 144 -9.20 5.79 7.21
N ALA A 145 -8.94 5.30 8.43
CA ALA A 145 -8.50 3.92 8.63
C ALA A 145 -9.54 2.89 8.10
N ARG A 146 -10.83 3.19 8.25
CA ARG A 146 -11.92 2.36 7.71
C ARG A 146 -12.01 2.46 6.19
N ALA A 147 -11.92 3.66 5.61
CA ALA A 147 -11.95 3.86 4.16
C ALA A 147 -10.80 3.11 3.47
N VAL A 148 -9.59 3.19 4.03
CA VAL A 148 -8.42 2.46 3.55
C VAL A 148 -8.61 0.94 3.66
N ALA A 149 -9.25 0.44 4.72
CA ALA A 149 -9.55 -0.99 4.87
C ALA A 149 -10.55 -1.48 3.79
N GLU A 150 -11.53 -0.65 3.41
CA GLU A 150 -12.45 -0.97 2.31
C GLU A 150 -11.73 -0.97 0.96
N LEU A 151 -10.81 -0.03 0.73
CA LEU A 151 -9.97 -0.02 -0.48
C LEU A 151 -9.09 -1.28 -0.60
N ASP A 152 -8.50 -1.75 0.50
CA ASP A 152 -7.73 -3.00 0.53
C ASP A 152 -8.59 -4.19 0.11
N GLN A 153 -9.83 -4.28 0.60
CA GLN A 153 -10.78 -5.31 0.18
C GLN A 153 -11.16 -5.21 -1.30
N ALA A 154 -11.37 -3.99 -1.81
CA ALA A 154 -11.67 -3.76 -3.22
C ALA A 154 -10.49 -4.16 -4.12
N ILE A 155 -9.25 -3.82 -3.73
CA ILE A 155 -8.02 -4.15 -4.44
C ILE A 155 -7.82 -5.67 -4.48
N GLY A 156 -8.06 -6.39 -3.39
CA GLY A 156 -8.02 -7.85 -3.36
C GLY A 156 -9.02 -8.53 -4.31
N LYS A 157 -10.01 -7.79 -4.82
CA LYS A 157 -11.01 -8.26 -5.79
C LYS A 157 -10.71 -7.88 -7.24
N LEU A 158 -9.64 -7.11 -7.51
CA LEU A 158 -9.29 -6.64 -8.85
C LEU A 158 -9.12 -7.77 -9.86
N GLU A 159 -8.48 -8.89 -9.48
CA GLU A 159 -8.26 -10.04 -10.38
C GLU A 159 -9.60 -10.68 -10.80
N SER A 160 -10.60 -10.67 -9.93
CA SER A 160 -11.93 -11.21 -10.22
C SER A 160 -12.88 -10.21 -10.89
N GLY A 161 -12.65 -8.92 -10.69
CA GLY A 161 -13.51 -7.82 -11.14
C GLY A 161 -14.89 -7.79 -10.49
N ARG A 162 -15.14 -8.53 -9.39
CA ARG A 162 -16.48 -8.69 -8.80
C ARG A 162 -16.52 -8.22 -7.35
N GLY A 163 -17.54 -7.44 -7.01
CA GLY A 163 -17.79 -6.98 -5.65
C GLY A 163 -16.88 -5.82 -5.22
N ILE A 164 -16.32 -5.10 -6.17
CA ILE A 164 -15.59 -3.84 -5.97
C ILE A 164 -16.57 -2.75 -5.56
N GLU A 165 -17.74 -2.70 -6.19
CA GLU A 165 -18.75 -1.65 -6.03
C GLU A 165 -19.28 -1.56 -4.58
N GLU A 166 -19.38 -2.69 -3.87
CA GLU A 166 -19.83 -2.71 -2.46
C GLU A 166 -18.85 -1.97 -1.56
N HIS A 167 -17.54 -2.19 -1.76
CA HIS A 167 -16.49 -1.53 -0.99
C HIS A 167 -16.33 -0.06 -1.39
N SER A 168 -16.39 0.25 -2.69
CA SER A 168 -16.37 1.63 -3.16
C SER A 168 -17.54 2.45 -2.60
N ALA A 169 -18.74 1.89 -2.59
CA ALA A 169 -19.91 2.56 -1.99
C ALA A 169 -19.72 2.86 -0.48
N GLU A 170 -19.04 1.98 0.26
CA GLU A 170 -18.71 2.24 1.66
C GLU A 170 -17.62 3.32 1.80
N VAL A 171 -16.63 3.38 0.90
CA VAL A 171 -15.64 4.48 0.86
C VAL A 171 -16.32 5.81 0.64
N HIS A 172 -17.21 5.95 -0.35
CA HIS A 172 -17.99 7.17 -0.59
C HIS A 172 -18.79 7.59 0.65
N ARG A 173 -19.46 6.64 1.31
CA ARG A 173 -20.22 6.91 2.53
C ARG A 173 -19.32 7.41 3.68
N LEU A 174 -18.10 6.89 3.80
CA LEU A 174 -17.14 7.30 4.82
C LEU A 174 -16.58 8.68 4.54
N GLU A 175 -16.33 9.00 3.28
CA GLU A 175 -15.91 10.33 2.83
C GLU A 175 -17.01 11.37 3.11
N ASP A 176 -18.27 11.15 2.73
CA ASP A 176 -19.40 12.04 3.03
C ASP A 176 -19.50 12.38 4.53
N ILE A 177 -19.26 11.38 5.42
CA ILE A 177 -19.23 11.61 6.87
C ILE A 177 -18.00 12.44 7.26
N GLY A 178 -16.85 12.17 6.64
CA GLY A 178 -15.60 12.90 6.87
C GLY A 178 -15.73 14.38 6.52
N ASP A 179 -16.23 14.67 5.32
CA ASP A 179 -16.50 16.03 4.84
C ASP A 179 -17.42 16.81 5.80
N SER A 180 -18.55 16.18 6.18
CA SER A 180 -19.47 16.78 7.16
C SER A 180 -18.81 17.01 8.52
N THR A 181 -17.94 16.10 8.98
CA THR A 181 -17.24 16.21 10.27
C THR A 181 -16.17 17.32 10.21
N SER A 182 -15.37 17.37 9.14
CA SER A 182 -14.35 18.41 8.91
C SER A 182 -14.99 19.80 8.86
N ARG A 183 -16.02 19.99 8.04
CA ARG A 183 -16.74 21.28 7.91
C ARG A 183 -17.33 21.74 9.24
N ARG A 184 -17.97 20.86 10.00
CA ARG A 184 -18.53 21.19 11.31
C ARG A 184 -17.42 21.58 12.30
N ALA A 185 -16.35 20.80 12.36
CA ALA A 185 -15.20 21.08 13.24
C ALA A 185 -14.54 22.43 12.90
N ILE A 186 -14.32 22.72 11.62
CA ILE A 186 -13.79 24.01 11.17
C ILE A 186 -14.75 25.15 11.55
N ALA A 187 -16.07 25.03 11.32
CA ALA A 187 -17.02 26.05 11.69
C ALA A 187 -16.99 26.34 13.21
N GLU A 188 -16.87 25.30 14.06
CA GLU A 188 -16.76 25.46 15.51
C GLU A 188 -15.48 26.21 15.94
N LEU A 189 -14.34 26.03 15.24
CA LEU A 189 -13.11 26.79 15.49
C LEU A 189 -13.32 28.30 15.32
N PHE A 190 -14.12 28.71 14.33
CA PHE A 190 -14.39 30.13 14.07
C PHE A 190 -15.50 30.73 14.93
N HIS A 191 -16.41 29.91 15.45
CA HIS A 191 -17.48 30.39 16.33
C HIS A 191 -17.05 30.46 17.80
N ASN A 192 -16.15 29.61 18.25
CA ASN A 192 -15.61 29.60 19.58
C ASN A 192 -14.40 30.54 19.67
N GLN A 193 -14.15 31.15 20.84
CA GLN A 193 -13.02 32.06 21.06
C GLN A 193 -11.69 31.30 21.23
N HIS A 194 -11.25 30.59 20.20
CA HIS A 194 -9.94 29.94 20.19
C HIS A 194 -8.82 30.96 19.90
N PRO A 195 -7.59 30.75 20.45
CA PRO A 195 -6.42 31.52 20.03
C PRO A 195 -6.17 31.38 18.53
N PRO A 196 -5.85 32.45 17.79
CA PRO A 196 -5.68 32.40 16.34
C PRO A 196 -4.69 31.33 15.84
N LEU A 197 -3.61 31.10 16.59
CA LEU A 197 -2.61 30.07 16.25
C LEU A 197 -3.18 28.65 16.38
N GLU A 198 -4.05 28.42 17.35
CA GLU A 198 -4.73 27.12 17.52
C GLU A 198 -5.73 26.89 16.39
N VAL A 199 -6.48 27.94 15.98
CA VAL A 199 -7.38 27.85 14.82
C VAL A 199 -6.62 27.43 13.56
N ILE A 200 -5.46 28.05 13.29
CA ILE A 200 -4.62 27.69 12.12
C ILE A 200 -4.20 26.23 12.20
N LYS A 201 -3.60 25.81 13.32
CA LYS A 201 -3.11 24.42 13.49
C LYS A 201 -4.19 23.37 13.31
N LEU A 202 -5.35 23.57 13.94
CA LEU A 202 -6.44 22.61 13.87
C LEU A 202 -7.17 22.62 12.54
N LYS A 203 -7.31 23.79 11.92
CA LYS A 203 -7.88 23.89 10.56
C LYS A 203 -7.03 23.13 9.55
N ASP A 204 -5.70 23.28 9.62
CA ASP A 204 -4.79 22.57 8.71
C ASP A 204 -4.86 21.06 8.97
N LEU A 205 -4.88 20.62 10.24
CA LEU A 205 -4.99 19.20 10.59
C LEU A 205 -6.30 18.57 10.08
N TYR A 206 -7.43 19.28 10.23
CA TYR A 206 -8.72 18.78 9.74
C TYR A 206 -8.76 18.74 8.21
N GLY A 207 -8.19 19.75 7.54
CA GLY A 207 -8.09 19.77 6.08
C GLY A 207 -7.28 18.61 5.53
N LEU A 208 -6.09 18.35 6.07
CA LEU A 208 -5.25 17.22 5.64
C LEU A 208 -5.91 15.85 5.86
N LEU A 209 -6.66 15.67 6.95
CA LEU A 209 -7.42 14.43 7.18
C LEU A 209 -8.57 14.26 6.21
N GLU A 210 -9.22 15.34 5.82
CA GLU A 210 -10.28 15.35 4.81
C GLU A 210 -9.70 15.13 3.41
N ASP A 211 -8.60 15.81 3.04
CA ASP A 211 -7.88 15.59 1.78
C ASP A 211 -7.47 14.11 1.61
N ALA A 212 -7.06 13.44 2.69
CA ALA A 212 -6.74 12.00 2.68
C ALA A 212 -7.98 11.12 2.41
N LEU A 213 -9.15 11.49 2.95
CA LEU A 213 -10.42 10.80 2.68
C LEU A 213 -10.90 11.02 1.26
N ASP A 214 -10.82 12.26 0.74
CA ASP A 214 -11.10 12.59 -0.66
C ASP A 214 -10.24 11.77 -1.63
N ARG A 215 -8.99 11.54 -1.24
CA ARG A 215 -8.10 10.71 -2.05
C ARG A 215 -8.54 9.24 -2.04
N CYS A 216 -9.05 8.73 -0.92
CA CYS A 216 -9.66 7.39 -0.88
C CYS A 216 -10.86 7.29 -1.82
N GLU A 217 -11.73 8.31 -1.87
CA GLU A 217 -12.85 8.37 -2.82
C GLU A 217 -12.35 8.37 -4.27
N THR A 218 -11.32 9.16 -4.58
CA THR A 218 -10.71 9.18 -5.92
C THR A 218 -10.22 7.80 -6.35
N VAL A 219 -9.59 7.05 -5.46
CA VAL A 219 -9.12 5.67 -5.72
C VAL A 219 -10.30 4.72 -5.90
N ALA A 220 -11.37 4.85 -5.10
CA ALA A 220 -12.59 4.05 -5.26
C ALA A 220 -13.21 4.25 -6.64
N ASN A 221 -13.28 5.50 -7.12
CA ASN A 221 -13.75 5.83 -8.48
C ASN A 221 -12.90 5.18 -9.59
N VAL A 222 -11.57 5.13 -9.42
CA VAL A 222 -10.67 4.44 -10.36
C VAL A 222 -10.96 2.94 -10.37
N LEU A 223 -11.13 2.32 -9.19
CA LEU A 223 -11.43 0.88 -9.07
C LEU A 223 -12.77 0.51 -9.72
N GLU A 224 -13.81 1.33 -9.55
CA GLU A 224 -15.10 1.17 -10.24
C GLU A 224 -14.97 1.29 -11.76
N GLY A 225 -14.16 2.24 -12.22
CA GLY A 225 -13.85 2.41 -13.64
C GLY A 225 -13.19 1.16 -14.24
N ILE A 226 -12.20 0.59 -13.53
CA ILE A 226 -11.53 -0.65 -13.92
C ILE A 226 -12.53 -1.81 -13.95
N ALA A 227 -13.35 -1.98 -12.91
CA ALA A 227 -14.34 -3.04 -12.83
C ALA A 227 -15.35 -2.97 -13.99
N THR A 228 -15.85 -1.77 -14.30
CA THR A 228 -16.82 -1.54 -15.38
C THR A 228 -16.26 -1.84 -16.77
N LYS A 229 -14.97 -1.51 -17.01
CA LYS A 229 -14.31 -1.77 -18.31
C LYS A 229 -14.02 -3.25 -18.55
N ASN A 230 -13.88 -4.04 -17.48
CA ASN A 230 -13.50 -5.46 -17.54
C ASN A 230 -14.65 -6.43 -17.22
N ALA A 231 -15.91 -5.94 -17.12
CA ALA A 231 -17.11 -6.72 -16.80
C ALA A 231 -17.68 -7.54 -18.01
#